data_0bce07aadd93383fe6d390f6fff128be
#
_entry.id   0bce07aadd93383fe6d390f6fff128be
#
_cell.length_a   1.000
_cell.length_b   1.000
_cell.length_c   1.000
_cell.angle_alpha   90.00
_cell.angle_beta   90.00
_cell.angle_gamma   90.00
#
_symmetry.space_group_name_H-M   'P 1'
#
loop_
_entity.id
_entity.type
_entity.pdbx_description
1 polymer ?
#
loop_
_entity_poly.entity_id
_entity_poly.type
_entity_poly.pdbx_seq_one_letter_code
_entity_poly.pdbx_strand_id
1 'polypeptide(L)'
;MYQEIIEDTKVGMERSLQSLDAAFSRIRTGRASPALLDEIKVDYYDTLTPLSQLANISVEDAKTIAIVPWEKAVVQDIEKAIMESELGLNPATSGDTIRVILPDLTEETRKEFIKKARSEAENTKISIRNVRREGNSQLKEFLKEKEISQDEERQGEEEIQKLTDLFVNKVDEALSVKEKDLLDF
;
A
#
# COMPACT_ATOMS: atom_id res chain seq x y z
N MET A 1 0.74 -26.21 19.80
CA MET A 1 1.96 -25.40 20.01
C MET A 1 2.59 -24.95 18.70
N TYR A 2 3.08 -25.85 17.83
CA TYR A 2 3.64 -25.39 16.55
C TYR A 2 2.62 -24.73 15.62
N GLN A 3 1.34 -25.01 15.73
CA GLN A 3 0.27 -24.35 14.95
C GLN A 3 0.17 -22.85 15.23
N GLU A 4 0.48 -22.42 16.45
CA GLU A 4 0.53 -20.98 16.77
C GLU A 4 1.64 -20.27 16.01
N ILE A 5 2.81 -20.92 15.89
CA ILE A 5 3.93 -20.40 15.09
C ILE A 5 3.54 -20.27 13.63
N ILE A 6 2.83 -21.26 13.09
CA ILE A 6 2.33 -21.23 11.71
C ILE A 6 1.36 -20.05 11.51
N GLU A 7 0.42 -19.88 12.43
CA GLU A 7 -0.56 -18.79 12.35
C GLU A 7 0.10 -17.40 12.48
N ASP A 8 1.02 -17.24 13.43
CA ASP A 8 1.78 -15.99 13.60
C ASP A 8 2.63 -15.68 12.36
N THR A 9 3.24 -16.69 11.75
CA THR A 9 3.99 -16.57 10.50
C THR A 9 3.08 -16.12 9.36
N LYS A 10 1.92 -16.71 9.24
CA LYS A 10 0.91 -16.32 8.24
C LYS A 10 0.47 -14.86 8.43
N VAL A 11 0.16 -14.46 9.65
CA VAL A 11 -0.23 -13.07 9.98
C VAL A 11 0.91 -12.11 9.62
N GLY A 12 2.16 -12.45 9.89
CA GLY A 12 3.32 -11.64 9.50
C GLY A 12 3.44 -11.47 7.98
N MET A 13 3.21 -12.53 7.22
CA MET A 13 3.22 -12.48 5.76
C MET A 13 2.05 -11.68 5.19
N GLU A 14 0.86 -11.81 5.79
CA GLU A 14 -0.31 -11.00 5.43
C GLU A 14 -0.06 -9.51 5.65
N ARG A 15 0.58 -9.13 6.75
CA ARG A 15 0.98 -7.73 7.00
C ARG A 15 1.95 -7.21 5.95
N SER A 16 2.90 -8.02 5.51
CA SER A 16 3.83 -7.65 4.44
C SER A 16 3.09 -7.40 3.13
N LEU A 17 2.12 -8.25 2.79
CA LEU A 17 1.28 -8.08 1.60
C LEU A 17 0.40 -6.83 1.68
N GLN A 18 -0.20 -6.56 2.84
CA GLN A 18 -1.00 -5.35 3.07
C GLN A 18 -0.15 -4.08 2.93
N SER A 19 1.09 -4.08 3.43
CA SER A 19 2.04 -2.99 3.22
C SER A 19 2.35 -2.76 1.74
N LEU A 20 2.47 -3.83 0.96
CA LEU A 20 2.66 -3.72 -0.48
C LEU A 20 1.46 -3.11 -1.18
N ASP A 21 0.25 -3.54 -0.83
CA ASP A 21 -0.98 -2.99 -1.39
C ASP A 21 -1.10 -1.49 -1.08
N ALA A 22 -0.76 -1.07 0.12
CA ALA A 22 -0.72 0.34 0.50
C ALA A 22 0.34 1.11 -0.32
N ALA A 23 1.54 0.57 -0.49
CA ALA A 23 2.59 1.18 -1.30
C ALA A 23 2.19 1.29 -2.77
N PHE A 24 1.56 0.28 -3.33
CA PHE A 24 1.05 0.29 -4.71
C PHE A 24 -0.06 1.31 -4.92
N SER A 25 -0.95 1.48 -3.95
CA SER A 25 -2.01 2.47 -4.00
C SER A 25 -1.48 3.91 -4.11
N ARG A 26 -0.27 4.17 -3.63
CA ARG A 26 0.40 5.47 -3.72
C ARG A 26 1.10 5.71 -5.05
N ILE A 27 1.34 4.67 -5.84
CA ILE A 27 1.94 4.80 -7.17
C ILE A 27 0.86 5.24 -8.15
N ARG A 28 1.07 6.40 -8.79
CA ARG A 28 0.14 6.95 -9.79
C ARG A 28 0.08 6.06 -11.02
N THR A 29 -1.13 5.65 -11.38
CA THR A 29 -1.40 4.90 -12.63
C THR A 29 -2.06 5.74 -13.72
N GLY A 30 -2.27 7.04 -13.47
CA GLY A 30 -3.13 7.88 -14.32
C GLY A 30 -4.61 7.75 -13.98
N ARG A 31 -5.02 6.75 -13.21
CA ARG A 31 -6.37 6.62 -12.67
C ARG A 31 -6.54 7.42 -11.39
N ALA A 32 -7.69 8.06 -11.27
CA ALA A 32 -8.11 8.72 -10.04
C ALA A 32 -8.35 7.68 -8.94
N SER A 33 -7.73 7.91 -7.78
CA SER A 33 -7.93 7.12 -6.57
C SER A 33 -7.87 8.03 -5.34
N PRO A 34 -8.78 7.89 -4.38
CA PRO A 34 -8.70 8.64 -3.12
C PRO A 34 -7.39 8.41 -2.37
N ALA A 35 -6.78 7.25 -2.53
CA ALA A 35 -5.50 6.90 -1.90
C ALA A 35 -4.34 7.84 -2.29
N LEU A 36 -4.41 8.49 -3.46
CA LEU A 36 -3.41 9.48 -3.88
C LEU A 36 -3.35 10.71 -2.97
N LEU A 37 -4.43 11.00 -2.27
CA LEU A 37 -4.56 12.16 -1.39
C LEU A 37 -4.35 11.81 0.10
N ASP A 38 -4.09 10.55 0.44
CA ASP A 38 -3.97 10.09 1.83
C ASP A 38 -2.81 10.76 2.59
N GLU A 39 -1.76 11.15 1.91
CA GLU A 39 -0.59 11.79 2.52
C GLU A 39 -0.74 13.31 2.66
N ILE A 40 -1.78 13.91 2.07
CA ILE A 40 -2.00 15.34 2.12
C ILE A 40 -2.55 15.70 3.50
N LYS A 41 -1.83 16.60 4.17
CA LYS A 41 -2.24 17.20 5.45
C LYS A 41 -2.52 18.68 5.25
N VAL A 42 -3.64 19.10 5.79
CA VAL A 42 -4.11 20.49 5.71
C VAL A 42 -3.90 21.16 7.07
N ASP A 43 -3.45 22.40 7.05
CA ASP A 43 -3.41 23.22 8.27
C ASP A 43 -4.84 23.64 8.64
N TYR A 44 -5.37 22.99 9.66
CA TYR A 44 -6.71 23.22 10.19
C TYR A 44 -6.61 23.74 11.61
N TYR A 45 -6.87 25.04 11.79
CA TYR A 45 -6.73 25.72 13.09
C TYR A 45 -5.39 25.43 13.78
N ASP A 46 -4.29 25.68 13.07
CA ASP A 46 -2.91 25.45 13.51
C ASP A 46 -2.57 23.97 13.82
N THR A 47 -3.38 23.03 13.32
CA THR A 47 -3.16 21.60 13.47
C THR A 47 -3.13 20.92 12.09
N LEU A 48 -2.04 20.22 11.78
CA LEU A 48 -1.96 19.43 10.56
C LEU A 48 -2.92 18.24 10.64
N THR A 49 -3.97 18.30 9.84
CA THR A 49 -5.05 17.32 9.82
C THR A 49 -5.10 16.61 8.46
N PRO A 50 -5.21 15.27 8.42
CA PRO A 50 -5.38 14.56 7.16
C PRO A 50 -6.58 15.06 6.36
N LEU A 51 -6.42 15.21 5.06
CA LEU A 51 -7.48 15.69 4.18
C LEU A 51 -8.78 14.86 4.29
N SER A 52 -8.64 13.56 4.45
CA SER A 52 -9.78 12.64 4.62
C SER A 52 -10.67 12.94 5.83
N GLN A 53 -10.14 13.63 6.83
CA GLN A 53 -10.91 14.05 8.02
C GLN A 53 -11.63 15.39 7.83
N LEU A 54 -11.32 16.13 6.78
CA LEU A 54 -11.86 17.47 6.52
C LEU A 54 -12.84 17.52 5.37
N ALA A 55 -12.87 16.51 4.54
CA ALA A 55 -13.66 16.47 3.32
C ALA A 55 -14.09 15.06 2.94
N ASN A 56 -15.18 14.98 2.18
CA ASN A 56 -15.54 13.75 1.48
C ASN A 56 -14.80 13.70 0.15
N ILE A 57 -14.01 12.64 -0.05
CA ILE A 57 -13.21 12.41 -1.25
C ILE A 57 -13.86 11.30 -2.07
N SER A 58 -14.20 11.61 -3.31
CA SER A 58 -14.82 10.64 -4.23
C SER A 58 -14.18 10.72 -5.63
N VAL A 59 -14.27 9.63 -6.37
CA VAL A 59 -13.85 9.58 -7.77
C VAL A 59 -15.05 9.93 -8.65
N GLU A 60 -14.94 11.01 -9.40
CA GLU A 60 -15.99 11.47 -10.32
C GLU A 60 -15.91 10.75 -11.67
N ASP A 61 -14.70 10.61 -12.18
CA ASP A 61 -14.39 9.85 -13.40
C ASP A 61 -12.98 9.24 -13.33
N ALA A 62 -12.52 8.61 -14.40
CA ALA A 62 -11.23 7.89 -14.43
C ALA A 62 -10.02 8.77 -14.10
N LYS A 63 -10.12 10.09 -14.25
CA LYS A 63 -9.02 11.05 -14.05
C LYS A 63 -9.34 12.16 -13.07
N THR A 64 -10.56 12.24 -12.56
CA THR A 64 -11.03 13.36 -11.74
C THR A 64 -11.40 12.88 -10.34
N ILE A 65 -10.80 13.51 -9.33
CA ILE A 65 -11.16 13.33 -7.93
C ILE A 65 -11.95 14.56 -7.49
N ALA A 66 -13.11 14.32 -6.88
CA ALA A 66 -13.93 15.37 -6.29
C ALA A 66 -13.73 15.40 -4.77
N ILE A 67 -13.44 16.58 -4.24
CA ILE A 67 -13.25 16.83 -2.81
C ILE A 67 -14.33 17.82 -2.37
N VAL A 68 -15.20 17.38 -1.47
CA VAL A 68 -16.25 18.21 -0.91
C VAL A 68 -15.95 18.45 0.57
N PRO A 69 -15.39 19.62 0.93
CA PRO A 69 -15.13 19.95 2.34
C PRO A 69 -16.43 20.04 3.14
N TRP A 70 -16.38 19.61 4.39
CA TRP A 70 -17.52 19.76 5.30
C TRP A 70 -17.75 21.20 5.74
N GLU A 71 -16.68 22.00 5.72
CA GLU A 71 -16.72 23.43 6.04
C GLU A 71 -16.20 24.25 4.86
N LYS A 72 -16.95 25.25 4.43
CA LYS A 72 -16.55 26.15 3.33
C LYS A 72 -15.27 26.93 3.64
N ALA A 73 -15.04 27.21 4.91
CA ALA A 73 -13.90 28.01 5.36
C ALA A 73 -12.55 27.34 5.08
N VAL A 74 -12.51 26.01 4.92
CA VAL A 74 -11.24 25.27 4.69
C VAL A 74 -10.93 25.00 3.22
N VAL A 75 -11.78 25.42 2.29
CA VAL A 75 -11.58 25.22 0.84
C VAL A 75 -10.21 25.75 0.38
N GLN A 76 -9.88 26.97 0.75
CA GLN A 76 -8.61 27.58 0.35
C GLN A 76 -7.40 26.88 0.96
N ASP A 77 -7.50 26.44 2.20
CA ASP A 77 -6.43 25.71 2.88
C ASP A 77 -6.20 24.35 2.25
N ILE A 78 -7.27 23.67 1.81
CA ILE A 78 -7.18 22.41 1.07
C ILE A 78 -6.55 22.61 -0.30
N GLU A 79 -6.96 23.63 -1.05
CA GLU A 79 -6.36 23.97 -2.33
C GLU A 79 -4.85 24.23 -2.20
N LYS A 80 -4.47 25.02 -1.21
CA LYS A 80 -3.07 25.33 -0.92
C LYS A 80 -2.27 24.07 -0.60
N ALA A 81 -2.80 23.21 0.26
CA ALA A 81 -2.15 21.95 0.63
C ALA A 81 -1.95 21.03 -0.58
N ILE A 82 -2.90 20.97 -1.50
CA ILE A 82 -2.80 20.18 -2.74
C ILE A 82 -1.75 20.78 -3.67
N MET A 83 -1.72 22.10 -3.84
CA MET A 83 -0.73 22.78 -4.70
C MET A 83 0.69 22.69 -4.17
N GLU A 84 0.86 22.75 -2.86
CA GLU A 84 2.17 22.61 -2.20
C GLU A 84 2.65 21.16 -2.08
N SER A 85 1.76 20.18 -2.36
CA SER A 85 2.15 18.76 -2.34
C SER A 85 3.08 18.42 -3.52
N GLU A 86 3.95 17.44 -3.30
CA GLU A 86 4.87 16.95 -4.33
C GLU A 86 4.18 16.18 -5.47
N LEU A 87 2.86 16.04 -5.40
CA LEU A 87 2.07 15.28 -6.38
C LEU A 87 1.90 15.99 -7.73
N GLY A 88 2.20 17.31 -7.81
CA GLY A 88 2.05 18.08 -9.05
C GLY A 88 0.61 18.22 -9.53
N LEU A 89 -0.34 18.24 -8.61
CA LEU A 89 -1.77 18.33 -8.90
C LEU A 89 -2.24 19.79 -8.86
N ASN A 90 -3.15 20.15 -9.77
CA ASN A 90 -3.78 21.47 -9.81
C ASN A 90 -5.26 21.36 -9.46
N PRO A 91 -5.69 21.86 -8.30
CA PRO A 91 -7.10 21.87 -7.94
C PRO A 91 -7.86 22.96 -8.71
N ALA A 92 -9.07 22.65 -9.10
CA ALA A 92 -10.04 23.59 -9.68
C ALA A 92 -11.29 23.58 -8.84
N THR A 93 -11.63 24.72 -8.25
CA THR A 93 -12.79 24.85 -7.37
C THR A 93 -13.97 25.46 -8.10
N SER A 94 -15.13 24.78 -7.97
CA SER A 94 -16.42 25.29 -8.42
C SER A 94 -17.42 25.18 -7.28
N GLY A 95 -17.83 26.31 -6.72
CA GLY A 95 -18.67 26.35 -5.53
C GLY A 95 -17.97 25.75 -4.31
N ASP A 96 -18.53 24.69 -3.76
CA ASP A 96 -18.01 23.97 -2.59
C ASP A 96 -17.19 22.73 -2.97
N THR A 97 -17.09 22.41 -4.26
CA THR A 97 -16.42 21.22 -4.75
C THR A 97 -15.07 21.57 -5.35
N ILE A 98 -14.02 20.92 -4.83
CA ILE A 98 -12.67 21.01 -5.37
C ILE A 98 -12.47 19.80 -6.28
N ARG A 99 -12.17 20.04 -7.57
CA ARG A 99 -11.85 18.97 -8.52
C ARG A 99 -10.37 18.94 -8.79
N VAL A 100 -9.81 17.75 -8.71
CA VAL A 100 -8.41 17.49 -9.05
C VAL A 100 -8.39 16.59 -10.28
N ILE A 101 -7.90 17.13 -11.40
CA ILE A 101 -7.74 16.39 -12.63
C ILE A 101 -6.31 15.87 -12.71
N LEU A 102 -6.16 14.54 -12.85
CA LEU A 102 -4.85 13.92 -12.97
C LEU A 102 -4.29 14.10 -14.39
N PRO A 103 -3.05 14.60 -14.53
CA PRO A 103 -2.40 14.66 -15.83
C PRO A 103 -2.06 13.25 -16.33
N ASP A 104 -1.94 13.10 -17.64
CA ASP A 104 -1.49 11.86 -18.27
C ASP A 104 -0.05 11.55 -17.85
N LEU A 105 0.26 10.26 -17.68
CA LEU A 105 1.62 9.82 -17.45
C LEU A 105 2.44 9.90 -18.75
N THR A 106 3.64 10.47 -18.66
CA THR A 106 4.61 10.38 -19.74
C THR A 106 5.20 8.97 -19.80
N GLU A 107 5.75 8.59 -20.95
CA GLU A 107 6.41 7.29 -21.11
C GLU A 107 7.58 7.12 -20.12
N GLU A 108 8.33 8.18 -19.88
CA GLU A 108 9.42 8.21 -18.91
C GLU A 108 8.90 8.00 -17.48
N THR A 109 7.87 8.72 -17.08
CA THR A 109 7.25 8.59 -15.75
C THR A 109 6.65 7.20 -15.53
N ARG A 110 6.06 6.60 -16.57
CA ARG A 110 5.58 5.20 -16.50
C ARG A 110 6.71 4.23 -16.20
N LYS A 111 7.86 4.36 -16.87
CA LYS A 111 9.03 3.52 -16.64
C LYS A 111 9.56 3.66 -15.21
N GLU A 112 9.60 4.88 -14.68
CA GLU A 112 10.00 5.14 -13.30
C GLU A 112 9.04 4.48 -12.30
N PHE A 113 7.75 4.58 -12.52
CA PHE A 113 6.75 3.96 -11.66
C PHE A 113 6.76 2.45 -11.71
N ILE A 114 6.99 1.85 -12.88
CA ILE A 114 7.18 0.40 -13.01
C ILE A 114 8.41 -0.05 -12.23
N LYS A 115 9.51 0.67 -12.33
CA LYS A 115 10.73 0.39 -11.56
C LYS A 115 10.48 0.48 -10.06
N LYS A 116 9.75 1.51 -9.62
CA LYS A 116 9.36 1.67 -8.21
C LYS A 116 8.47 0.51 -7.74
N ALA A 117 7.48 0.12 -8.53
CA ALA A 117 6.61 -1.01 -8.21
C ALA A 117 7.39 -2.32 -8.06
N ARG A 118 8.32 -2.59 -8.97
CA ARG A 118 9.21 -3.77 -8.90
C ARG A 118 10.08 -3.75 -7.66
N SER A 119 10.62 -2.60 -7.30
CA SER A 119 11.41 -2.43 -6.08
C SER A 119 10.59 -2.70 -4.82
N GLU A 120 9.38 -2.16 -4.74
CA GLU A 120 8.47 -2.41 -3.61
C GLU A 120 8.07 -3.89 -3.51
N ALA A 121 7.81 -4.55 -4.64
CA ALA A 121 7.52 -5.97 -4.67
C ALA A 121 8.71 -6.81 -4.18
N GLU A 122 9.92 -6.49 -4.59
CA GLU A 122 11.13 -7.19 -4.14
C GLU A 122 11.37 -7.00 -2.64
N ASN A 123 11.20 -5.78 -2.13
CA ASN A 123 11.29 -5.51 -0.70
C ASN A 123 10.24 -6.31 0.11
N THR A 124 9.05 -6.46 -0.42
CA THR A 124 8.00 -7.28 0.21
C THR A 124 8.38 -8.77 0.24
N LYS A 125 8.95 -9.29 -0.84
CA LYS A 125 9.46 -10.67 -0.87
C LYS A 125 10.57 -10.89 0.15
N ILE A 126 11.47 -9.93 0.33
CA ILE A 126 12.51 -9.97 1.36
C ILE A 126 11.87 -10.01 2.75
N SER A 127 10.87 -9.18 3.00
CA SER A 127 10.10 -9.19 4.26
C SER A 127 9.44 -10.54 4.52
N ILE A 128 8.80 -11.13 3.52
CA ILE A 128 8.16 -12.45 3.62
C ILE A 128 9.21 -13.53 3.94
N ARG A 129 10.37 -13.49 3.31
CA ARG A 129 11.47 -14.43 3.60
C ARG A 129 12.03 -14.26 5.01
N ASN A 130 12.07 -13.03 5.52
CA ASN A 130 12.48 -12.78 6.90
C ASN A 130 11.45 -13.36 7.90
N VAL A 131 10.17 -13.20 7.65
CA VAL A 131 9.10 -13.81 8.45
C VAL A 131 9.21 -15.34 8.44
N ARG A 132 9.51 -15.95 7.29
CA ARG A 132 9.80 -17.39 7.18
C ARG A 132 10.95 -17.81 8.07
N ARG A 133 12.06 -17.08 8.00
CA ARG A 133 13.26 -17.40 8.81
C ARG A 133 12.98 -17.33 10.30
N GLU A 134 12.21 -16.34 10.71
CA GLU A 134 11.80 -16.19 12.10
C GLU A 134 10.91 -17.35 12.56
N GLY A 135 9.91 -17.73 11.75
CA GLY A 135 9.07 -18.89 12.04
C GLY A 135 9.85 -20.19 12.13
N ASN A 136 10.77 -20.43 11.22
CA ASN A 136 11.64 -21.60 11.25
C ASN A 136 12.58 -21.59 12.46
N SER A 137 13.06 -20.42 12.86
CA SER A 137 13.91 -20.28 14.05
C SER A 137 13.13 -20.60 15.34
N GLN A 138 11.89 -20.17 15.44
CA GLN A 138 11.00 -20.50 16.57
C GLN A 138 10.71 -22.01 16.65
N LEU A 139 10.49 -22.66 15.51
CA LEU A 139 10.32 -24.13 15.47
C LEU A 139 11.55 -24.86 15.99
N LYS A 140 12.75 -24.43 15.61
CA LYS A 140 14.02 -25.01 16.09
C LYS A 140 14.23 -24.81 17.58
N GLU A 141 13.83 -23.65 18.10
CA GLU A 141 13.91 -23.35 19.52
C GLU A 141 12.97 -24.27 20.32
N PHE A 142 11.73 -24.45 19.87
CA PHE A 142 10.76 -25.35 20.50
C PHE A 142 11.21 -26.82 20.45
N LEU A 143 11.87 -27.23 19.37
CA LEU A 143 12.47 -28.56 19.29
C LEU A 143 13.61 -28.72 20.34
N LYS A 144 14.48 -27.72 20.46
CA LYS A 144 15.59 -27.70 21.41
C LYS A 144 15.08 -27.77 22.85
N GLU A 145 13.99 -27.09 23.14
CA GLU A 145 13.32 -27.10 24.46
C GLU A 145 12.47 -28.36 24.69
N LYS A 146 12.41 -29.23 23.69
CA LYS A 146 11.60 -30.49 23.69
C LYS A 146 10.10 -30.26 23.86
N GLU A 147 9.62 -29.11 23.43
CA GLU A 147 8.19 -28.78 23.39
C GLU A 147 7.48 -29.37 22.19
N ILE A 148 8.23 -29.63 21.10
CA ILE A 148 7.76 -30.31 19.90
C ILE A 148 8.72 -31.44 19.50
N SER A 149 8.22 -32.41 18.74
CA SER A 149 9.02 -33.50 18.17
C SER A 149 9.73 -33.07 16.89
N GLN A 150 10.71 -33.86 16.43
CA GLN A 150 11.37 -33.66 15.14
C GLN A 150 10.38 -33.72 13.96
N ASP A 151 9.39 -34.60 14.02
CA ASP A 151 8.36 -34.72 13.00
C ASP A 151 7.47 -33.47 12.95
N GLU A 152 7.10 -32.93 14.11
CA GLU A 152 6.34 -31.69 14.21
C GLU A 152 7.13 -30.46 13.69
N GLU A 153 8.43 -30.38 14.01
CA GLU A 153 9.31 -29.34 13.44
C GLU A 153 9.34 -29.42 11.92
N ARG A 154 9.54 -30.61 11.38
CA ARG A 154 9.59 -30.84 9.93
C ARG A 154 8.28 -30.48 9.24
N GLN A 155 7.16 -30.90 9.82
CA GLN A 155 5.83 -30.52 9.30
C GLN A 155 5.61 -29.01 9.34
N GLY A 156 6.03 -28.36 10.44
CA GLY A 156 5.95 -26.91 10.57
C GLY A 156 6.79 -26.18 9.52
N GLU A 157 8.01 -26.63 9.26
CA GLU A 157 8.87 -26.06 8.22
C GLU A 157 8.26 -26.23 6.81
N GLU A 158 7.65 -27.38 6.53
CA GLU A 158 6.94 -27.62 5.26
C GLU A 158 5.73 -26.69 5.10
N GLU A 159 4.95 -26.50 6.16
CA GLU A 159 3.80 -25.59 6.15
C GLU A 159 4.23 -24.11 5.98
N ILE A 160 5.28 -23.69 6.65
CA ILE A 160 5.86 -22.35 6.50
C ILE A 160 6.38 -22.14 5.07
N GLN A 161 7.00 -23.15 4.47
CA GLN A 161 7.45 -23.07 3.08
C GLN A 161 6.29 -22.93 2.10
N LYS A 162 5.20 -23.67 2.30
CA LYS A 162 3.98 -23.54 1.50
C LYS A 162 3.36 -22.13 1.62
N LEU A 163 3.31 -21.59 2.83
CA LEU A 163 2.86 -20.21 3.06
C LEU A 163 3.76 -19.21 2.34
N THR A 164 5.07 -19.38 2.42
CA THR A 164 6.04 -18.51 1.74
C THR A 164 5.80 -18.50 0.24
N ASP A 165 5.66 -19.67 -0.37
CA ASP A 165 5.41 -19.80 -1.80
C ASP A 165 4.08 -19.15 -2.20
N LEU A 166 3.04 -19.33 -1.40
CA LEU A 166 1.73 -18.72 -1.61
C LEU A 166 1.82 -17.18 -1.59
N PHE A 167 2.46 -16.62 -0.58
CA PHE A 167 2.55 -15.16 -0.44
C PHE A 167 3.50 -14.53 -1.46
N VAL A 168 4.59 -15.19 -1.83
CA VAL A 168 5.46 -14.75 -2.94
C VAL A 168 4.69 -14.72 -4.26
N ASN A 169 3.87 -15.72 -4.53
CA ASN A 169 3.00 -15.73 -5.72
C ASN A 169 1.98 -14.60 -5.69
N LYS A 170 1.39 -14.30 -4.53
CA LYS A 170 0.47 -13.16 -4.37
C LYS A 170 1.16 -11.82 -4.63
N VAL A 171 2.42 -11.67 -4.24
CA VAL A 171 3.23 -10.49 -4.56
C VAL A 171 3.43 -10.36 -6.07
N ASP A 172 3.79 -11.45 -6.74
CA ASP A 172 3.98 -11.46 -8.20
C ASP A 172 2.69 -11.15 -8.96
N GLU A 173 1.56 -11.67 -8.52
CA GLU A 173 0.24 -11.36 -9.08
C GLU A 173 -0.10 -9.87 -8.91
N ALA A 174 0.08 -9.32 -7.71
CA ALA A 174 -0.16 -7.91 -7.43
C ALA A 174 0.74 -7.01 -8.28
N LEU A 175 2.01 -7.36 -8.44
CA LEU A 175 2.95 -6.64 -9.30
C LEU A 175 2.51 -6.68 -10.77
N SER A 176 2.10 -7.84 -11.26
CA SER A 176 1.62 -8.00 -12.64
C SER A 176 0.41 -7.11 -12.92
N VAL A 177 -0.55 -7.07 -12.01
CA VAL A 177 -1.74 -6.20 -12.11
C VAL A 177 -1.32 -4.73 -12.12
N LYS A 178 -0.41 -4.33 -11.24
CA LYS A 178 0.06 -2.94 -11.16
C LYS A 178 0.84 -2.51 -12.40
N GLU A 179 1.72 -3.36 -12.93
CA GLU A 179 2.44 -3.10 -14.18
C GLU A 179 1.48 -2.92 -15.36
N LYS A 180 0.45 -3.76 -15.43
CA LYS A 180 -0.59 -3.64 -16.46
C LYS A 180 -1.34 -2.31 -16.34
N ASP A 181 -1.75 -1.94 -15.13
CA ASP A 181 -2.42 -0.65 -14.89
C ASP A 181 -1.54 0.54 -15.28
N LEU A 182 -0.22 0.45 -15.08
CA LEU A 182 0.72 1.48 -15.47
C LEU A 182 0.94 1.57 -16.99
N LEU A 183 0.76 0.48 -17.71
CA LEU A 183 0.91 0.43 -19.15
C LEU A 183 -0.35 0.83 -19.91
N ASP A 184 -1.52 0.57 -19.35
CA ASP A 184 -2.82 0.78 -20.00
C ASP A 184 -3.33 2.25 -19.92
N PHE A 185 -2.68 3.13 -19.15
CA PHE A 185 -3.10 4.53 -18.93
C PHE A 185 -2.00 5.55 -19.17
#